data_be4b8fda34478921b9b6596120b07ccd
#
_entry.id   be4b8fda34478921b9b6596120b07ccd
#
_cell.length_a   1.000
_cell.length_b   1.000
_cell.length_c   1.000
_cell.angle_alpha   90.00
_cell.angle_beta   90.00
_cell.angle_gamma   90.00
#
_symmetry.space_group_name_H-M   'P 1'
#
loop_
_entity.id
_entity.type
_entity.pdbx_description
1 polymer ?
#
loop_
_entity_poly.entity_id
_entity_poly.type
_entity_poly.pdbx_seq_one_letter_code
_entity_poly.pdbx_strand_id
1 'polypeptide(L)'
;MPRILVADDSLDQVTVQRKLLETLGYQVGTAMSPDETLRELDRTRPDLVVVDLRFPQAADGLELIRGIRRRDSKLPMIVLSGWPDDLYGAPEESLVSRIVVKGSLGELLQTIRELLA
;
A
#
# COMPACT_ATOMS: atom_id res chain seq x y z
N MET A 1 10.46 -12.06 -10.15
CA MET A 1 9.42 -12.07 -9.11
C MET A 1 9.05 -10.65 -8.74
N PRO A 2 7.77 -10.29 -8.81
CA PRO A 2 7.38 -8.94 -8.41
C PRO A 2 7.68 -8.68 -6.95
N ARG A 3 8.06 -7.44 -6.67
CA ARG A 3 8.34 -6.99 -5.31
C ARG A 3 7.20 -6.07 -4.85
N ILE A 4 6.67 -6.35 -3.67
CA ILE A 4 5.57 -5.59 -3.08
C ILE A 4 6.06 -4.97 -1.78
N LEU A 5 5.79 -3.67 -1.60
CA LEU A 5 6.04 -3.00 -0.34
C LEU A 5 4.72 -2.86 0.41
N VAL A 6 4.67 -3.34 1.64
CA VAL A 6 3.50 -3.25 2.50
C VAL A 6 3.76 -2.22 3.60
N ALA A 7 2.93 -1.20 3.66
CA ALA A 7 3.09 -0.09 4.60
C ALA A 7 1.89 -0.01 5.55
N ASP A 8 2.12 -0.30 6.82
CA ASP A 8 1.09 -0.33 7.86
C ASP A 8 1.79 -0.22 9.21
N ASP A 9 1.21 0.52 10.15
CA ASP A 9 1.80 0.69 11.48
C ASP A 9 1.45 -0.44 12.45
N SER A 10 0.65 -1.40 12.04
CA SER A 10 0.32 -2.59 12.84
C SER A 10 1.27 -3.73 12.50
N LEU A 11 2.09 -4.16 13.45
CA LEU A 11 2.99 -5.29 13.26
C LEU A 11 2.24 -6.55 12.85
N ASP A 12 1.08 -6.79 13.47
CA ASP A 12 0.27 -7.97 13.17
C ASP A 12 -0.20 -7.96 11.71
N GLN A 13 -0.70 -6.82 11.23
CA GLN A 13 -1.19 -6.69 9.86
C GLN A 13 -0.05 -6.86 8.85
N VAL A 14 1.08 -6.20 9.11
CA VAL A 14 2.26 -6.30 8.24
C VAL A 14 2.75 -7.74 8.15
N THR A 15 2.79 -8.43 9.31
CA THR A 15 3.27 -9.81 9.38
C THR A 15 2.36 -10.76 8.60
N VAL A 16 1.04 -10.62 8.79
CA VAL A 16 0.06 -11.47 8.10
C VAL A 16 0.14 -11.26 6.59
N GLN A 17 0.16 -10.02 6.15
CA GLN A 17 0.21 -9.69 4.73
C GLN A 17 1.52 -10.19 4.10
N ARG A 18 2.65 -9.99 4.78
CA ARG A 18 3.93 -10.45 4.27
C ARG A 18 3.96 -11.96 4.09
N LYS A 19 3.54 -12.71 5.11
CA LYS A 19 3.56 -14.17 5.04
C LYS A 19 2.67 -14.69 3.92
N LEU A 20 1.48 -14.11 3.78
CA LEU A 20 0.56 -14.52 2.74
C LEU A 20 1.12 -14.26 1.34
N LEU A 21 1.64 -13.06 1.11
CA LEU A 21 2.17 -12.69 -0.19
C LEU A 21 3.44 -13.46 -0.54
N GLU A 22 4.31 -13.70 0.44
CA GLU A 22 5.51 -14.53 0.23
C GLU A 22 5.13 -15.97 -0.14
N THR A 23 4.10 -16.51 0.47
CA THR A 23 3.59 -17.85 0.14
C THR A 23 3.14 -17.93 -1.31
N LEU A 24 2.64 -16.82 -1.86
CA LEU A 24 2.20 -16.76 -3.25
C LEU A 24 3.34 -16.47 -4.24
N GLY A 25 4.56 -16.34 -3.76
CA GLY A 25 5.74 -16.17 -4.60
C GLY A 25 6.22 -14.76 -4.79
N TYR A 26 5.63 -13.77 -4.12
CA TYR A 26 6.09 -12.39 -4.20
C TYR A 26 7.26 -12.15 -3.25
N GLN A 27 8.13 -11.20 -3.61
CA GLN A 27 9.11 -10.66 -2.68
C GLN A 27 8.41 -9.51 -1.94
N VAL A 28 8.54 -9.47 -0.61
CA VAL A 28 7.80 -8.50 0.19
C VAL A 28 8.72 -7.73 1.11
N GLY A 29 8.68 -6.40 0.99
CA GLY A 29 9.26 -5.49 1.96
C GLY A 29 8.16 -4.90 2.82
N THR A 30 8.53 -4.42 4.00
CA THR A 30 7.56 -3.84 4.93
C THR A 30 8.06 -2.51 5.46
N ALA A 31 7.13 -1.62 5.79
CA ALA A 31 7.42 -0.34 6.42
C ALA A 31 6.33 -0.02 7.43
N MET A 32 6.72 0.50 8.59
CA MET A 32 5.78 0.73 9.69
C MET A 32 5.60 2.22 10.01
N SER A 33 6.13 3.10 9.18
CA SER A 33 5.91 4.55 9.28
C SER A 33 5.94 5.16 7.88
N PRO A 34 5.35 6.35 7.69
CA PRO A 34 5.45 7.04 6.40
C PRO A 34 6.89 7.29 5.96
N ASP A 35 7.76 7.73 6.86
CA ASP A 35 9.17 7.99 6.53
C ASP A 35 9.88 6.71 6.11
N GLU A 36 9.66 5.62 6.83
CA GLU A 36 10.24 4.32 6.46
C GLU A 36 9.73 3.86 5.10
N THR A 37 8.45 4.09 4.82
CA THR A 37 7.86 3.74 3.53
C THR A 37 8.57 4.45 2.39
N LEU A 38 8.81 5.74 2.52
CA LEU A 38 9.48 6.51 1.47
C LEU A 38 10.94 6.06 1.30
N ARG A 39 11.63 5.76 2.40
CA ARG A 39 12.99 5.23 2.33
C ARG A 39 13.04 3.89 1.63
N GLU A 40 12.10 3.00 1.94
CA GLU A 40 12.05 1.67 1.32
C GLU A 40 11.67 1.74 -0.15
N LEU A 41 10.82 2.70 -0.54
CA LEU A 41 10.54 2.96 -1.95
C LEU A 41 11.81 3.27 -2.73
N ASP A 42 12.61 4.19 -2.20
CA ASP A 42 13.84 4.60 -2.85
C ASP A 42 14.88 3.47 -2.88
N ARG A 43 14.94 2.68 -1.80
CA ARG A 43 15.94 1.63 -1.64
C ARG A 43 15.63 0.40 -2.49
N THR A 44 14.38 -0.04 -2.55
CA THR A 44 14.03 -1.32 -3.15
C THR A 44 13.30 -1.23 -4.47
N ARG A 45 12.72 -0.08 -4.79
CA ARG A 45 11.95 0.16 -6.02
C ARG A 45 10.94 -0.95 -6.28
N PRO A 46 9.91 -1.08 -5.43
CA PRO A 46 8.93 -2.15 -5.58
C PRO A 46 8.10 -1.99 -6.86
N ASP A 47 7.48 -3.08 -7.26
CA ASP A 47 6.57 -3.10 -8.42
C ASP A 47 5.15 -2.67 -8.05
N LEU A 48 4.85 -2.67 -6.75
CA LEU A 48 3.54 -2.30 -6.23
C LEU A 48 3.67 -1.94 -4.76
N VAL A 49 2.88 -0.97 -4.29
CA VAL A 49 2.83 -0.61 -2.87
C VAL A 49 1.41 -0.76 -2.35
N VAL A 50 1.29 -1.33 -1.14
CA VAL A 50 0.03 -1.43 -0.40
C VAL A 50 0.15 -0.53 0.82
N VAL A 51 -0.73 0.45 0.94
CA VAL A 51 -0.66 1.46 1.99
C VAL A 51 -1.92 1.41 2.84
N ASP A 52 -1.77 1.36 4.16
CA ASP A 52 -2.88 1.59 5.08
C ASP A 52 -3.16 3.10 5.13
N LEU A 53 -4.39 3.52 4.84
CA LEU A 53 -4.72 4.93 4.79
C LEU A 53 -4.54 5.62 6.14
N ARG A 54 -5.00 5.01 7.23
CA ARG A 54 -4.82 5.55 8.58
C ARG A 54 -3.48 5.09 9.14
N PHE A 55 -2.43 5.85 8.84
CA PHE A 55 -1.05 5.45 9.05
C PHE A 55 -0.23 6.57 9.71
N PRO A 56 -0.40 6.86 11.01
CA PRO A 56 -1.46 6.35 11.90
C PRO A 56 -2.82 7.04 11.73
N GLN A 57 -2.85 8.25 11.18
CA GLN A 57 -4.06 9.02 10.94
C GLN A 57 -4.34 9.11 9.44
N ALA A 58 -5.61 9.38 9.08
CA ALA A 58 -5.97 9.54 7.66
C ALA A 58 -5.16 10.63 6.98
N ALA A 59 -4.91 11.75 7.66
CA ALA A 59 -4.10 12.84 7.11
C ALA A 59 -2.68 12.40 6.79
N ASP A 60 -2.09 11.52 7.60
CA ASP A 60 -0.75 11.00 7.36
C ASP A 60 -0.73 10.09 6.13
N GLY A 61 -1.77 9.28 5.95
CA GLY A 61 -1.90 8.43 4.77
C GLY A 61 -2.05 9.24 3.50
N LEU A 62 -2.86 10.30 3.53
CA LEU A 62 -3.03 11.18 2.37
C LEU A 62 -1.72 11.86 1.98
N GLU A 63 -0.97 12.33 2.98
CA GLU A 63 0.34 12.95 2.73
C GLU A 63 1.32 11.93 2.14
N LEU A 64 1.32 10.71 2.65
CA LEU A 64 2.17 9.65 2.14
C LEU A 64 1.84 9.32 0.69
N ILE A 65 0.55 9.26 0.33
CA ILE A 65 0.14 9.04 -1.05
C ILE A 65 0.77 10.09 -1.98
N ARG A 66 0.70 11.36 -1.58
CA ARG A 66 1.34 12.43 -2.36
C ARG A 66 2.85 12.25 -2.45
N GLY A 67 3.49 11.85 -1.34
CA GLY A 67 4.93 11.62 -1.31
C GLY A 67 5.36 10.49 -2.23
N ILE A 68 4.59 9.41 -2.27
CA ILE A 68 4.85 8.29 -3.17
C ILE A 68 4.75 8.75 -4.62
N ARG A 69 3.70 9.48 -4.97
CA ARG A 69 3.49 9.93 -6.35
C ARG A 69 4.54 10.92 -6.83
N ARG A 70 5.10 11.71 -5.94
CA ARG A 70 6.22 12.59 -6.31
C ARG A 70 7.48 11.80 -6.67
N ARG A 71 7.65 10.62 -6.07
CA ARG A 71 8.81 9.76 -6.35
C ARG A 71 8.60 8.87 -7.57
N ASP A 72 7.38 8.37 -7.76
CA ASP A 72 7.05 7.48 -8.86
C ASP A 72 5.60 7.70 -9.25
N SER A 73 5.38 8.39 -10.36
CA SER A 73 4.05 8.74 -10.83
C SER A 73 3.27 7.55 -11.38
N LYS A 74 3.92 6.42 -11.62
CA LYS A 74 3.33 5.25 -12.28
C LYS A 74 3.26 4.00 -11.41
N LEU A 75 3.82 4.04 -10.21
CA LEU A 75 3.84 2.87 -9.34
C LEU A 75 2.40 2.44 -9.00
N PRO A 76 2.02 1.19 -9.27
CA PRO A 76 0.72 0.69 -8.82
C PRO A 76 0.60 0.83 -7.31
N MET A 77 -0.49 1.46 -6.87
CA MET A 77 -0.72 1.74 -5.46
C MET A 77 -2.11 1.29 -5.05
N ILE A 78 -2.15 0.40 -4.06
CA ILE A 78 -3.40 -0.02 -3.42
C ILE A 78 -3.47 0.64 -2.05
N VAL A 79 -4.60 1.25 -1.75
CA VAL A 79 -4.86 1.80 -0.42
C VAL A 79 -5.86 0.92 0.29
N LEU A 80 -5.48 0.41 1.47
CA LEU A 80 -6.39 -0.32 2.35
C LEU A 80 -7.02 0.66 3.31
N SER A 81 -8.34 0.61 3.46
CA SER A 81 -9.04 1.48 4.39
C SER A 81 -10.25 0.79 5.01
N GLY A 82 -10.38 0.93 6.32
CA GLY A 82 -11.61 0.56 7.01
C GLY A 82 -12.70 1.62 6.86
N TRP A 83 -12.30 2.83 6.44
CA TRP A 83 -13.19 3.96 6.21
C TRP A 83 -12.88 4.58 4.85
N PRO A 84 -13.38 3.97 3.74
CA PRO A 84 -13.05 4.47 2.39
C PRO A 84 -13.43 5.93 2.17
N ASP A 85 -14.43 6.45 2.90
CA ASP A 85 -14.86 7.85 2.77
C ASP A 85 -13.74 8.83 3.12
N ASP A 86 -12.72 8.42 3.87
CA ASP A 86 -11.55 9.27 4.15
C ASP A 86 -10.84 9.66 2.85
N LEU A 87 -10.92 8.83 1.82
CA LEU A 87 -10.26 9.06 0.55
C LEU A 87 -11.20 9.50 -0.55
N TYR A 88 -12.43 8.98 -0.58
CA TYR A 88 -13.40 9.33 -1.60
C TYR A 88 -13.72 10.82 -1.52
N GLY A 89 -13.59 11.51 -2.66
CA GLY A 89 -13.80 12.95 -2.74
C GLY A 89 -12.57 13.78 -2.36
N ALA A 90 -11.53 13.16 -1.79
CA ALA A 90 -10.27 13.85 -1.52
C ALA A 90 -9.46 14.01 -2.83
N PRO A 91 -8.65 15.07 -2.95
CA PRO A 91 -7.79 15.22 -4.14
C PRO A 91 -6.88 14.02 -4.39
N GLU A 92 -6.48 13.33 -3.32
CA GLU A 92 -5.57 12.20 -3.41
C GLU A 92 -6.20 10.94 -4.02
N GLU A 93 -7.53 10.89 -4.09
CA GLU A 93 -8.22 9.74 -4.66
C GLU A 93 -7.73 9.42 -6.08
N SER A 94 -7.52 10.43 -6.90
CA SER A 94 -7.06 10.24 -8.28
C SER A 94 -5.63 9.74 -8.40
N LEU A 95 -4.87 9.76 -7.31
CA LEU A 95 -3.47 9.31 -7.29
C LEU A 95 -3.35 7.82 -7.00
N VAL A 96 -4.42 7.19 -6.55
CA VAL A 96 -4.44 5.79 -6.10
C VAL A 96 -4.95 4.89 -7.22
N SER A 97 -4.30 3.73 -7.42
CA SER A 97 -4.74 2.79 -8.45
C SER A 97 -6.03 2.08 -8.06
N ARG A 98 -6.11 1.63 -6.82
CA ARG A 98 -7.29 0.92 -6.28
C ARG A 98 -7.43 1.19 -4.80
N ILE A 99 -8.69 1.20 -4.34
CA ILE A 99 -9.03 1.27 -2.91
C ILE A 99 -9.66 -0.07 -2.55
N VAL A 100 -9.13 -0.71 -1.50
CA VAL A 100 -9.64 -1.99 -1.02
C VAL A 100 -10.08 -1.82 0.44
N VAL A 101 -11.26 -2.31 0.77
CA VAL A 101 -11.77 -2.26 2.14
C VAL A 101 -10.95 -3.21 3.02
N LYS A 102 -10.55 -2.72 4.18
CA LYS A 102 -9.73 -3.48 5.13
C LYS A 102 -10.50 -4.71 5.61
N GLY A 103 -9.78 -5.83 5.76
CA GLY A 103 -10.36 -7.09 6.21
C GLY A 103 -10.70 -8.05 5.06
N SER A 104 -10.62 -7.62 3.81
CA SER A 104 -10.90 -8.48 2.66
C SER A 104 -9.59 -8.90 1.98
N LEU A 105 -8.95 -9.95 2.53
CA LEU A 105 -7.70 -10.46 1.95
C LEU A 105 -7.89 -10.99 0.53
N GLY A 106 -9.04 -11.64 0.28
CA GLY A 106 -9.33 -12.13 -1.07
C GLY A 106 -9.39 -11.01 -2.10
N GLU A 107 -10.03 -9.90 -1.75
CA GLU A 107 -10.11 -8.75 -2.63
C GLU A 107 -8.73 -8.13 -2.85
N LEU A 108 -7.92 -8.04 -1.78
CA LEU A 108 -6.57 -7.53 -1.89
C LEU A 108 -5.73 -8.38 -2.84
N LEU A 109 -5.79 -9.69 -2.71
CA LEU A 109 -5.04 -10.61 -3.57
C LEU A 109 -5.48 -10.50 -5.02
N GLN A 110 -6.78 -10.42 -5.26
CA GLN A 110 -7.32 -10.27 -6.61
C GLN A 110 -6.83 -8.97 -7.23
N THR A 111 -6.87 -7.88 -6.47
CA THR A 111 -6.45 -6.56 -6.94
C THR A 111 -4.95 -6.55 -7.27
N ILE A 112 -4.12 -7.17 -6.43
CA ILE A 112 -2.68 -7.29 -6.70
C ILE A 112 -2.44 -8.02 -8.02
N ARG A 113 -3.13 -9.14 -8.25
CA ARG A 113 -3.00 -9.90 -9.49
C ARG A 113 -3.37 -9.05 -10.71
N GLU A 114 -4.45 -8.29 -10.61
CA GLU A 114 -4.90 -7.43 -11.71
C GLU A 114 -3.88 -6.35 -12.04
N LEU A 115 -3.31 -5.72 -11.02
CA LEU A 115 -2.35 -4.63 -11.22
C LEU A 115 -0.98 -5.09 -11.69
N LEU A 116 -0.59 -6.32 -11.35
CA LEU A 116 0.71 -6.87 -11.74
C LEU A 116 0.64 -7.79 -12.97
N ALA A 117 -0.54 -7.95 -13.53
CA ALA A 117 -0.73 -8.80 -14.72
C ALA A 117 -0.06 -8.22 -15.96
#